data_3da42b64e2f5ec2173cb4a574783d218
#
_entry.id   3da42b64e2f5ec2173cb4a574783d218
#
_cell.length_a   1.000
_cell.length_b   1.000
_cell.length_c   1.000
_cell.angle_alpha   90.00
_cell.angle_beta   90.00
_cell.angle_gamma   90.00
#
_symmetry.space_group_name_H-M   'P 1'
#
loop_
_entity.id
_entity.type
_entity.pdbx_description
1 polymer ?
#
loop_
_entity_poly.entity_id
_entity_poly.type
_entity_poly.pdbx_seq_one_letter_code
_entity_poly.pdbx_strand_id
1 'polypeptide(L)'
;MEKVHVFNAGPCLLPQVAIDNAIEALKDFKGTGVSVLSISHRTKEWDATMDECRALWRELLNIPETHEIVFLGGGASLQFLYVAMNYLEKKAAYLETGVWAKKALKEAKGIGEAYALASSADKNYSYIPKGYEIPTDIDYFHITTNNTIYGTEIKEDIDCPVPLIADMSSDIMSRPVDVSKYDLIYGGAQKNVGPAGVIFAIIRKDSLGRVSRYLPAMLDYRNHIEKLSMYNTPPVFSIFMMNETLKWLKSIGGVPAIQKINQRKADLLYSEIDRNPLFVGTAAKEDRSLMNVCFVMAPGYEALQDEFLAFAKERGMIGIKGHRSVGGFRASLYNACTVEDVQALVDCMKEFEELKK
;
A
#
# COMPACT_ATOMS: atom_id res chain seq x y z
N MET A 1 -3.77 -9.03 -29.96
CA MET A 1 -3.98 -7.79 -29.20
C MET A 1 -2.61 -7.35 -28.73
N GLU A 2 -2.26 -6.09 -28.89
CA GLU A 2 -1.05 -5.54 -28.31
C GLU A 2 -1.09 -5.69 -26.79
N LYS A 3 0.06 -5.90 -26.18
CA LYS A 3 0.17 -6.06 -24.72
C LYS A 3 -0.27 -4.77 -24.04
N VAL A 4 -1.15 -4.88 -23.04
CA VAL A 4 -1.58 -3.74 -22.21
C VAL A 4 -0.67 -3.65 -20.97
N HIS A 5 -0.15 -2.46 -20.71
CA HIS A 5 0.70 -2.14 -19.57
C HIS A 5 -0.09 -1.32 -18.55
N VAL A 6 -0.27 -1.86 -17.35
CA VAL A 6 -1.17 -1.29 -16.33
C VAL A 6 -0.39 -0.64 -15.20
N PHE A 7 -0.56 0.67 -15.00
CA PHE A 7 0.11 1.48 -13.98
C PHE A 7 -0.87 2.08 -12.97
N ASN A 8 -2.02 1.44 -12.76
CA ASN A 8 -3.05 1.92 -11.85
C ASN A 8 -2.54 2.00 -10.40
N ALA A 9 -2.95 3.05 -9.70
CA ALA A 9 -2.59 3.24 -8.29
C ALA A 9 -3.39 2.40 -7.28
N GLY A 10 -4.39 1.69 -7.76
CA GLY A 10 -5.26 0.79 -7.00
C GLY A 10 -6.73 0.88 -7.47
N PRO A 11 -7.38 -0.27 -7.74
CA PRO A 11 -6.80 -1.62 -7.75
C PRO A 11 -5.64 -1.76 -8.76
N CYS A 12 -4.63 -2.53 -8.36
CA CYS A 12 -3.43 -2.74 -9.17
C CYS A 12 -3.49 -4.03 -9.99
N LEU A 13 -2.45 -4.25 -10.79
CA LEU A 13 -2.20 -5.51 -11.46
C LEU A 13 -1.97 -6.61 -10.40
N LEU A 14 -2.48 -7.81 -10.68
CA LEU A 14 -2.20 -9.01 -9.89
C LEU A 14 -1.32 -9.98 -10.69
N PRO A 15 -0.54 -10.85 -10.01
CA PRO A 15 0.22 -11.88 -10.71
C PRO A 15 -0.71 -12.78 -11.52
N GLN A 16 -0.33 -13.10 -12.78
CA GLN A 16 -1.18 -13.91 -13.66
C GLN A 16 -1.50 -15.27 -13.04
N VAL A 17 -0.53 -15.91 -12.38
CA VAL A 17 -0.77 -17.19 -11.70
C VAL A 17 -1.84 -17.11 -10.60
N ALA A 18 -1.95 -15.98 -9.90
CA ALA A 18 -3.01 -15.79 -8.92
C ALA A 18 -4.38 -15.66 -9.58
N ILE A 19 -4.45 -15.02 -10.75
CA ILE A 19 -5.66 -14.92 -11.55
C ILE A 19 -6.06 -16.31 -12.09
N ASP A 20 -5.11 -17.07 -12.64
CA ASP A 20 -5.36 -18.40 -13.17
C ASP A 20 -5.88 -19.36 -12.08
N ASN A 21 -5.26 -19.34 -10.90
CA ASN A 21 -5.72 -20.12 -9.74
C ASN A 21 -7.13 -19.70 -9.28
N ALA A 22 -7.45 -18.40 -9.38
CA ALA A 22 -8.79 -17.93 -9.05
C ALA A 22 -9.84 -18.42 -10.05
N ILE A 23 -9.53 -18.49 -11.34
CA ILE A 23 -10.43 -19.05 -12.37
C ILE A 23 -10.78 -20.49 -12.02
N GLU A 24 -9.82 -21.31 -11.62
CA GLU A 24 -10.09 -22.69 -11.20
C GLU A 24 -10.88 -22.73 -9.88
N ALA A 25 -10.54 -21.90 -8.89
CA ALA A 25 -11.28 -21.85 -7.63
C ALA A 25 -12.72 -21.32 -7.79
N LEU A 26 -12.99 -20.52 -8.80
CA LEU A 26 -14.36 -20.09 -9.16
C LEU A 26 -15.21 -21.25 -9.68
N LYS A 27 -14.60 -22.25 -10.33
CA LYS A 27 -15.28 -23.46 -10.79
C LYS A 27 -15.47 -24.45 -9.63
N ASP A 28 -14.38 -24.74 -8.93
CA ASP A 28 -14.36 -25.71 -7.83
C ASP A 28 -13.26 -25.36 -6.83
N PHE A 29 -13.66 -24.95 -5.62
CA PHE A 29 -12.70 -24.63 -4.57
C PHE A 29 -12.17 -25.89 -3.90
N LYS A 30 -10.93 -26.24 -4.19
CA LYS A 30 -10.19 -27.36 -3.54
C LYS A 30 -10.92 -28.72 -3.63
N GLY A 31 -11.67 -28.99 -4.69
CA GLY A 31 -12.38 -30.27 -4.89
C GLY A 31 -13.66 -30.40 -4.04
N THR A 32 -14.19 -29.31 -3.53
CA THR A 32 -15.40 -29.32 -2.69
C THR A 32 -16.71 -29.41 -3.50
N GLY A 33 -16.65 -29.25 -4.82
CA GLY A 33 -17.80 -29.15 -5.70
C GLY A 33 -18.51 -27.80 -5.65
N VAL A 34 -17.97 -26.82 -4.92
CA VAL A 34 -18.54 -25.45 -4.85
C VAL A 34 -17.48 -24.40 -5.17
N SER A 35 -17.94 -23.29 -5.75
CA SER A 35 -17.09 -22.12 -6.01
C SER A 35 -16.55 -21.48 -4.72
N VAL A 36 -15.35 -20.90 -4.77
CA VAL A 36 -14.81 -20.04 -3.72
C VAL A 36 -15.75 -18.87 -3.34
N LEU A 37 -16.64 -18.46 -4.23
CA LEU A 37 -17.66 -17.44 -3.94
C LEU A 37 -18.77 -17.94 -3.03
N SER A 38 -19.00 -19.25 -2.99
CA SER A 38 -20.09 -19.89 -2.28
C SER A 38 -19.64 -20.74 -1.09
N ILE A 39 -18.31 -20.88 -0.87
CA ILE A 39 -17.80 -21.67 0.25
C ILE A 39 -18.12 -20.99 1.58
N SER A 40 -18.60 -21.75 2.54
CA SER A 40 -18.78 -21.22 3.90
C SER A 40 -17.44 -20.97 4.56
N HIS A 41 -17.30 -19.79 5.17
CA HIS A 41 -16.09 -19.44 5.96
C HIS A 41 -15.92 -20.27 7.25
N ARG A 42 -16.77 -21.27 7.47
CA ARG A 42 -16.72 -22.22 8.59
C ARG A 42 -16.36 -23.63 8.17
N THR A 43 -15.91 -23.84 6.94
CA THR A 43 -15.44 -25.12 6.44
C THR A 43 -13.97 -25.32 6.74
N LYS A 44 -13.54 -26.58 6.84
CA LYS A 44 -12.12 -26.93 7.07
C LYS A 44 -11.22 -26.45 5.94
N GLU A 45 -11.71 -26.47 4.71
CA GLU A 45 -10.99 -26.01 3.53
C GLU A 45 -10.73 -24.51 3.58
N TRP A 46 -11.69 -23.75 4.12
CA TRP A 46 -11.54 -22.32 4.34
C TRP A 46 -10.61 -22.02 5.52
N ASP A 47 -10.78 -22.73 6.65
CA ASP A 47 -9.87 -22.60 7.81
C ASP A 47 -8.42 -22.82 7.39
N ALA A 48 -8.16 -23.89 6.62
CA ALA A 48 -6.82 -24.17 6.10
C ALA A 48 -6.28 -23.06 5.19
N THR A 49 -7.17 -22.39 4.41
CA THR A 49 -6.77 -21.25 3.56
C THR A 49 -6.42 -20.02 4.41
N MET A 50 -7.18 -19.75 5.47
CA MET A 50 -6.89 -18.67 6.40
C MET A 50 -5.58 -18.90 7.16
N ASP A 51 -5.33 -20.15 7.60
CA ASP A 51 -4.09 -20.53 8.27
C ASP A 51 -2.88 -20.38 7.34
N GLU A 52 -2.99 -20.85 6.10
CA GLU A 52 -1.96 -20.67 5.07
C GLU A 52 -1.67 -19.19 4.81
N CYS A 53 -2.71 -18.38 4.67
CA CYS A 53 -2.56 -16.94 4.43
C CYS A 53 -1.83 -16.26 5.60
N ARG A 54 -2.21 -16.53 6.85
CA ARG A 54 -1.51 -16.00 8.05
C ARG A 54 -0.06 -16.49 8.13
N ALA A 55 0.19 -17.75 7.82
CA ALA A 55 1.54 -18.31 7.81
C ALA A 55 2.43 -17.63 6.76
N LEU A 56 1.91 -17.38 5.56
CA LEU A 56 2.64 -16.64 4.50
C LEU A 56 2.97 -15.20 4.92
N TRP A 57 2.04 -14.49 5.54
CA TRP A 57 2.31 -13.16 6.09
C TRP A 57 3.44 -13.19 7.13
N ARG A 58 3.37 -14.14 8.08
CA ARG A 58 4.40 -14.30 9.12
C ARG A 58 5.76 -14.61 8.52
N GLU A 59 5.82 -15.53 7.56
CA GLU A 59 7.07 -15.92 6.90
C GLU A 59 7.67 -14.78 6.08
N LEU A 60 6.87 -14.13 5.23
CA LEU A 60 7.36 -13.11 4.29
C LEU A 60 7.83 -11.82 4.96
N LEU A 61 7.26 -11.46 6.11
CA LEU A 61 7.64 -10.26 6.87
C LEU A 61 8.34 -10.56 8.19
N ASN A 62 8.63 -11.84 8.51
CA ASN A 62 9.20 -12.23 9.81
C ASN A 62 8.40 -11.67 11.00
N ILE A 63 7.07 -11.77 10.94
CA ILE A 63 6.19 -11.21 11.98
C ILE A 63 6.44 -11.96 13.31
N PRO A 64 6.88 -11.27 14.38
CA PRO A 64 7.19 -11.92 15.64
C PRO A 64 5.92 -12.39 16.37
N GLU A 65 6.08 -13.34 17.31
CA GLU A 65 4.98 -13.90 18.11
C GLU A 65 4.24 -12.85 18.97
N THR A 66 4.86 -11.71 19.24
CA THR A 66 4.24 -10.58 19.93
C THR A 66 3.15 -9.90 19.12
N HIS A 67 3.10 -10.15 17.81
CA HIS A 67 2.13 -9.54 16.88
C HIS A 67 1.17 -10.58 16.32
N GLU A 68 -0.04 -10.12 15.99
CA GLU A 68 -1.03 -10.89 15.25
C GLU A 68 -1.41 -10.20 13.95
N ILE A 69 -1.70 -10.99 12.92
CA ILE A 69 -2.22 -10.49 11.65
C ILE A 69 -3.72 -10.77 11.55
N VAL A 70 -4.50 -9.73 11.25
CA VAL A 70 -5.95 -9.85 11.02
C VAL A 70 -6.34 -9.27 9.66
N PHE A 71 -7.38 -9.85 9.06
CA PHE A 71 -7.96 -9.46 7.79
C PHE A 71 -9.39 -8.94 8.01
N LEU A 72 -9.66 -7.70 7.56
CA LEU A 72 -10.91 -7.01 7.83
C LEU A 72 -11.48 -6.42 6.54
N GLY A 73 -12.76 -6.03 6.56
CA GLY A 73 -13.40 -5.24 5.52
C GLY A 73 -13.28 -3.72 5.76
N GLY A 74 -13.89 -2.91 4.89
CA GLY A 74 -14.07 -1.47 5.10
C GLY A 74 -12.97 -0.57 4.52
N GLY A 75 -11.93 -1.14 3.91
CA GLY A 75 -10.82 -0.38 3.32
C GLY A 75 -9.93 0.30 4.37
N ALA A 76 -8.73 0.75 3.95
CA ALA A 76 -7.78 1.43 4.84
C ALA A 76 -8.36 2.73 5.45
N SER A 77 -9.33 3.36 4.80
CA SER A 77 -9.98 4.57 5.36
C SER A 77 -10.75 4.29 6.64
N LEU A 78 -11.34 3.08 6.80
CA LEU A 78 -11.96 2.69 8.06
C LEU A 78 -10.91 2.45 9.15
N GLN A 79 -9.68 2.08 8.78
CA GLN A 79 -8.58 1.90 9.74
C GLN A 79 -8.17 3.22 10.41
N PHE A 80 -8.36 4.37 9.76
CA PHE A 80 -8.15 5.67 10.41
C PHE A 80 -8.99 5.82 11.68
N LEU A 81 -10.26 5.37 11.62
CA LEU A 81 -11.14 5.32 12.79
C LEU A 81 -10.72 4.22 13.77
N TYR A 82 -10.40 3.01 13.30
CA TYR A 82 -9.95 1.92 14.18
C TYR A 82 -8.73 2.33 15.01
N VAL A 83 -7.75 2.98 14.38
CA VAL A 83 -6.54 3.48 15.07
C VAL A 83 -6.94 4.42 16.20
N ALA A 84 -7.71 5.46 15.90
CA ALA A 84 -8.11 6.44 16.91
C ALA A 84 -8.96 5.81 18.03
N MET A 85 -9.87 4.88 17.69
CA MET A 85 -10.70 4.21 18.69
C MET A 85 -9.89 3.32 19.63
N ASN A 86 -8.88 2.59 19.14
CA ASN A 86 -8.13 1.61 19.92
C ASN A 86 -6.90 2.17 20.63
N TYR A 87 -6.33 3.30 20.15
CA TYR A 87 -5.04 3.80 20.65
C TYR A 87 -5.09 5.22 21.22
N LEU A 88 -6.04 6.09 20.82
CA LEU A 88 -6.09 7.48 21.26
C LEU A 88 -6.82 7.60 22.60
N GLU A 89 -6.12 7.80 23.71
CA GLU A 89 -6.72 8.08 25.01
C GLU A 89 -6.64 9.58 25.35
N LYS A 90 -5.45 10.17 25.22
CA LYS A 90 -5.20 11.58 25.54
C LYS A 90 -4.90 12.39 24.29
N LYS A 91 -3.73 12.16 23.69
CA LYS A 91 -3.29 12.90 22.50
C LYS A 91 -2.39 12.05 21.59
N ALA A 92 -2.42 12.32 20.30
CA ALA A 92 -1.60 11.64 19.30
C ALA A 92 -0.94 12.63 18.34
N ALA A 93 0.21 12.25 17.80
CA ALA A 93 0.93 13.02 16.79
C ALA A 93 0.97 12.27 15.45
N TYR A 94 0.97 13.04 14.38
CA TYR A 94 0.95 12.54 13.00
C TYR A 94 2.05 13.20 12.19
N LEU A 95 2.71 12.44 11.33
CA LEU A 95 3.56 12.96 10.27
C LEU A 95 2.68 13.22 9.02
N GLU A 96 2.37 14.48 8.75
CA GLU A 96 1.48 14.86 7.63
C GLU A 96 2.28 14.97 6.33
N THR A 97 2.41 13.85 5.62
CA THR A 97 3.17 13.73 4.37
C THR A 97 2.30 13.62 3.12
N GLY A 98 0.98 13.72 3.25
CA GLY A 98 0.06 13.62 2.13
C GLY A 98 -1.40 13.59 2.54
N VAL A 99 -2.28 13.46 1.53
CA VAL A 99 -3.75 13.43 1.73
C VAL A 99 -4.18 12.30 2.66
N TRP A 100 -3.53 11.12 2.61
CA TRP A 100 -3.93 9.99 3.45
C TRP A 100 -3.56 10.23 4.91
N ALA A 101 -2.35 10.69 5.20
CA ALA A 101 -1.94 11.11 6.53
C ALA A 101 -2.86 12.21 7.09
N LYS A 102 -3.21 13.22 6.26
CA LYS A 102 -4.15 14.29 6.61
C LYS A 102 -5.55 13.77 6.94
N LYS A 103 -6.05 12.77 6.19
CA LYS A 103 -7.35 12.13 6.47
C LYS A 103 -7.31 11.34 7.77
N ALA A 104 -6.25 10.56 8.01
CA ALA A 104 -6.07 9.83 9.25
C ALA A 104 -6.05 10.77 10.46
N LEU A 105 -5.30 11.87 10.37
CA LEU A 105 -5.29 12.93 11.41
C LEU A 105 -6.69 13.54 11.62
N LYS A 106 -7.45 13.76 10.54
CA LYS A 106 -8.81 14.31 10.65
C LYS A 106 -9.75 13.37 11.42
N GLU A 107 -9.70 12.07 11.16
CA GLU A 107 -10.51 11.09 11.90
C GLU A 107 -10.09 11.05 13.38
N ALA A 108 -8.80 11.08 13.69
CA ALA A 108 -8.31 11.13 15.07
C ALA A 108 -8.81 12.37 15.82
N LYS A 109 -8.84 13.53 15.17
CA LYS A 109 -9.40 14.78 15.75
C LYS A 109 -10.89 14.68 16.09
N GLY A 110 -11.62 13.79 15.45
CA GLY A 110 -13.02 13.50 15.79
C GLY A 110 -13.19 12.66 17.06
N ILE A 111 -12.11 12.00 17.52
CA ILE A 111 -12.11 11.10 18.67
C ILE A 111 -11.43 11.72 19.89
N GLY A 112 -10.36 12.49 19.68
CA GLY A 112 -9.59 13.10 20.75
C GLY A 112 -8.62 14.14 20.25
N GLU A 113 -7.65 14.52 21.10
CA GLU A 113 -6.63 15.49 20.72
C GLU A 113 -5.63 14.83 19.74
N ALA A 114 -5.48 15.43 18.56
CA ALA A 114 -4.51 14.98 17.58
C ALA A 114 -3.96 16.16 16.76
N TYR A 115 -2.67 16.12 16.42
CA TYR A 115 -2.02 17.20 15.69
C TYR A 115 -0.95 16.69 14.72
N ALA A 116 -0.60 17.52 13.75
CA ALA A 116 0.55 17.27 12.90
C ALA A 116 1.82 17.68 13.62
N LEU A 117 2.73 16.74 13.89
CA LEU A 117 4.04 17.02 14.48
C LEU A 117 4.93 17.74 13.48
N ALA A 118 4.91 17.28 12.24
CA ALA A 118 5.56 17.90 11.09
C ALA A 118 4.72 17.67 9.85
N SER A 119 4.84 18.57 8.87
CA SER A 119 4.08 18.53 7.62
C SER A 119 4.94 18.99 6.45
N SER A 120 4.76 18.38 5.30
CA SER A 120 5.33 18.83 4.01
C SER A 120 4.31 19.49 3.09
N ALA A 121 3.18 19.94 3.64
CA ALA A 121 2.12 20.62 2.89
C ALA A 121 2.59 21.96 2.27
N ASP A 122 3.59 22.61 2.85
CA ASP A 122 4.22 23.84 2.36
C ASP A 122 4.78 23.71 0.93
N LYS A 123 5.23 22.50 0.54
CA LYS A 123 5.71 22.17 -0.81
C LYS A 123 4.87 21.09 -1.48
N ASN A 124 3.56 21.12 -1.27
CA ASN A 124 2.61 20.16 -1.84
C ASN A 124 3.04 18.70 -1.64
N TYR A 125 3.56 18.37 -0.44
CA TYR A 125 3.99 17.02 -0.06
C TYR A 125 5.07 16.40 -0.95
N SER A 126 5.94 17.22 -1.53
CA SER A 126 7.02 16.77 -2.42
C SER A 126 8.25 16.23 -1.69
N TYR A 127 8.26 16.22 -0.36
CA TYR A 127 9.36 15.72 0.47
C TYR A 127 8.85 15.08 1.75
N ILE A 128 9.72 14.33 2.44
CA ILE A 128 9.47 13.79 3.79
C ILE A 128 10.12 14.73 4.82
N PRO A 129 9.36 15.29 5.78
CA PRO A 129 9.92 16.12 6.84
C PRO A 129 10.98 15.37 7.65
N LYS A 130 12.06 16.04 8.00
CA LYS A 130 13.21 15.52 8.79
C LYS A 130 13.52 16.47 9.94
N GLY A 131 14.24 15.99 10.96
CA GLY A 131 14.69 16.81 12.07
C GLY A 131 13.61 17.18 13.11
N TYR A 132 12.48 16.47 13.11
CA TYR A 132 11.46 16.59 14.16
C TYR A 132 11.80 15.66 15.34
N GLU A 133 11.41 16.06 16.55
CA GLU A 133 11.50 15.24 17.76
C GLU A 133 10.13 14.67 18.10
N ILE A 134 10.06 13.34 18.33
CA ILE A 134 8.81 12.66 18.70
C ILE A 134 8.60 12.84 20.21
N PRO A 135 7.50 13.49 20.65
CA PRO A 135 7.19 13.63 22.08
C PRO A 135 6.94 12.27 22.75
N THR A 136 7.32 12.16 24.01
CA THR A 136 7.12 10.92 24.81
C THR A 136 5.81 10.91 25.59
N ASP A 137 5.07 12.02 25.61
CA ASP A 137 3.84 12.21 26.37
C ASP A 137 2.57 12.10 25.50
N ILE A 138 2.68 11.37 24.37
CA ILE A 138 1.59 11.07 23.43
C ILE A 138 1.26 9.57 23.44
N ASP A 139 0.03 9.22 23.08
CA ASP A 139 -0.44 7.83 23.07
C ASP A 139 0.16 7.04 21.92
N TYR A 140 0.36 7.70 20.76
CA TYR A 140 1.02 7.11 19.60
C TYR A 140 1.50 8.17 18.60
N PHE A 141 2.44 7.76 17.76
CA PHE A 141 2.87 8.49 16.58
C PHE A 141 2.43 7.75 15.31
N HIS A 142 1.80 8.45 14.38
CA HIS A 142 1.28 7.88 13.13
C HIS A 142 2.05 8.38 11.91
N ILE A 143 2.42 7.44 11.02
CA ILE A 143 3.07 7.72 9.74
C ILE A 143 2.34 7.05 8.58
N THR A 144 2.50 7.61 7.39
CA THR A 144 2.15 6.96 6.11
C THR A 144 3.45 6.74 5.37
N THR A 145 3.89 5.48 5.27
CA THR A 145 5.24 5.16 4.78
C THR A 145 5.43 5.46 3.31
N ASN A 146 4.38 5.30 2.50
CA ASN A 146 4.43 5.62 1.07
C ASN A 146 3.22 6.44 0.62
N ASN A 147 3.47 7.60 0.05
CA ASN A 147 2.46 8.56 -0.38
C ASN A 147 2.09 8.36 -1.85
N THR A 148 1.13 7.49 -2.11
CA THR A 148 0.65 7.07 -3.44
C THR A 148 0.33 8.21 -4.39
N ILE A 149 -0.11 9.37 -3.87
CA ILE A 149 -0.54 10.53 -4.68
C ILE A 149 0.65 11.42 -5.06
N TYR A 150 1.62 11.56 -4.16
CA TYR A 150 2.71 12.54 -4.28
C TYR A 150 4.05 11.91 -4.67
N GLY A 151 4.17 10.58 -4.53
CA GLY A 151 5.38 9.84 -4.93
C GLY A 151 6.54 9.98 -3.95
N THR A 152 6.25 10.20 -2.66
CA THR A 152 7.26 10.22 -1.59
C THR A 152 7.15 8.99 -0.71
N GLU A 153 8.29 8.51 -0.16
CA GLU A 153 8.38 7.28 0.63
C GLU A 153 9.36 7.43 1.79
N ILE A 154 9.00 6.89 2.95
CA ILE A 154 9.88 6.68 4.11
C ILE A 154 10.53 5.30 3.93
N LYS A 155 11.80 5.28 3.51
CA LYS A 155 12.50 4.06 3.09
C LYS A 155 13.04 3.21 4.23
N GLU A 156 13.17 3.78 5.41
CA GLU A 156 13.77 3.14 6.59
C GLU A 156 12.75 3.08 7.74
N ASP A 157 12.85 2.03 8.54
CA ASP A 157 12.03 1.88 9.73
C ASP A 157 12.55 2.82 10.83
N ILE A 158 11.71 3.74 11.30
CA ILE A 158 12.11 4.76 12.28
C ILE A 158 12.12 4.19 13.70
N ASP A 159 13.00 4.70 14.54
CA ASP A 159 12.96 4.46 15.98
C ASP A 159 11.98 5.45 16.62
N CYS A 160 11.05 4.93 17.41
CA CYS A 160 9.97 5.72 18.01
C CYS A 160 9.90 5.44 19.52
N PRO A 161 9.92 6.47 20.39
CA PRO A 161 9.88 6.28 21.84
C PRO A 161 8.48 5.98 22.38
N VAL A 162 7.45 6.02 21.52
CA VAL A 162 6.04 5.76 21.82
C VAL A 162 5.47 4.77 20.81
N PRO A 163 4.26 4.20 21.01
CA PRO A 163 3.64 3.34 20.04
C PRO A 163 3.66 3.92 18.62
N LEU A 164 4.25 3.18 17.67
CA LEU A 164 4.35 3.57 16.27
C LEU A 164 3.28 2.87 15.45
N ILE A 165 2.50 3.68 14.73
CA ILE A 165 1.42 3.20 13.85
C ILE A 165 1.71 3.62 12.41
N ALA A 166 1.64 2.68 11.47
CA ALA A 166 1.98 2.93 10.07
C ALA A 166 0.87 2.50 9.11
N ASP A 167 0.46 3.42 8.22
CA ASP A 167 -0.24 3.09 6.99
C ASP A 167 0.80 2.66 5.94
N MET A 168 0.84 1.36 5.66
CA MET A 168 1.70 0.74 4.64
C MET A 168 0.90 0.24 3.43
N SER A 169 -0.26 0.83 3.15
CA SER A 169 -1.13 0.36 2.06
C SER A 169 -0.43 0.21 0.72
N SER A 170 0.54 1.07 0.40
CA SER A 170 1.14 1.10 -0.94
C SER A 170 2.59 0.60 -1.03
N ASP A 171 3.19 0.20 0.08
CA ASP A 171 4.56 -0.31 0.13
C ASP A 171 4.75 -1.59 0.96
N ILE A 172 3.70 -2.11 1.60
CA ILE A 172 3.78 -3.41 2.29
C ILE A 172 4.27 -4.50 1.33
N MET A 173 5.12 -5.42 1.79
CA MET A 173 5.71 -6.48 0.98
C MET A 173 6.59 -6.00 -0.20
N SER A 174 6.95 -4.72 -0.28
CA SER A 174 7.83 -4.19 -1.33
C SER A 174 9.30 -4.20 -0.90
N ARG A 175 9.55 -4.14 0.40
CA ARG A 175 10.85 -4.18 1.08
C ARG A 175 10.74 -4.93 2.41
N PRO A 176 11.85 -5.41 2.98
CA PRO A 176 11.89 -5.88 4.35
C PRO A 176 11.48 -4.77 5.34
N VAL A 177 10.73 -5.14 6.36
CA VAL A 177 10.26 -4.26 7.44
C VAL A 177 10.55 -4.94 8.77
N ASP A 178 11.14 -4.23 9.71
CA ASP A 178 11.25 -4.70 11.11
C ASP A 178 9.92 -4.47 11.83
N VAL A 179 9.04 -5.46 11.74
CA VAL A 179 7.69 -5.40 12.34
C VAL A 179 7.76 -5.14 13.84
N SER A 180 8.85 -5.51 14.52
CA SER A 180 8.99 -5.32 15.98
C SER A 180 9.02 -3.85 16.41
N LYS A 181 9.31 -2.92 15.49
CA LYS A 181 9.31 -1.46 15.74
C LYS A 181 7.91 -0.84 15.73
N TYR A 182 6.90 -1.56 15.28
CA TYR A 182 5.54 -1.04 15.08
C TYR A 182 4.56 -1.66 16.08
N ASP A 183 3.68 -0.86 16.63
CA ASP A 183 2.54 -1.36 17.41
C ASP A 183 1.35 -1.71 16.52
N LEU A 184 1.26 -1.06 15.36
CA LEU A 184 0.30 -1.38 14.32
C LEU A 184 0.84 -1.02 12.94
N ILE A 185 0.81 -1.99 12.03
CA ILE A 185 0.93 -1.77 10.58
C ILE A 185 -0.41 -2.13 9.96
N TYR A 186 -0.99 -1.25 9.17
CA TYR A 186 -2.23 -1.54 8.45
C TYR A 186 -2.18 -1.09 7.00
N GLY A 187 -3.11 -1.62 6.20
CA GLY A 187 -3.24 -1.19 4.81
C GLY A 187 -4.31 -1.93 4.04
N GLY A 188 -4.65 -1.38 2.87
CA GLY A 188 -5.53 -2.02 1.91
C GLY A 188 -4.77 -2.94 0.96
N ALA A 189 -5.26 -4.16 0.77
CA ALA A 189 -4.61 -5.14 -0.10
C ALA A 189 -4.55 -4.72 -1.59
N GLN A 190 -5.49 -3.89 -2.05
CA GLN A 190 -5.70 -3.54 -3.46
C GLN A 190 -4.55 -2.80 -4.15
N LYS A 191 -3.48 -2.50 -3.43
CA LYS A 191 -2.31 -1.85 -3.99
C LYS A 191 -1.19 -2.83 -4.29
N ASN A 192 -0.77 -3.67 -3.33
CA ASN A 192 0.42 -4.48 -3.51
C ASN A 192 0.27 -5.97 -3.22
N VAL A 193 -0.77 -6.41 -2.52
CA VAL A 193 -0.86 -7.79 -2.03
C VAL A 193 -2.15 -8.53 -2.37
N GLY A 194 -3.10 -7.89 -3.06
CA GLY A 194 -4.37 -8.54 -3.41
C GLY A 194 -5.36 -7.60 -4.09
N PRO A 195 -6.63 -8.01 -4.24
CA PRO A 195 -7.68 -7.17 -4.80
C PRO A 195 -8.27 -6.21 -3.75
N ALA A 196 -9.17 -5.34 -4.20
CA ALA A 196 -10.02 -4.56 -3.31
C ALA A 196 -10.95 -5.46 -2.48
N GLY A 197 -11.35 -4.98 -1.28
CA GLY A 197 -12.32 -5.64 -0.41
C GLY A 197 -11.74 -6.18 0.89
N VAL A 198 -10.44 -6.39 0.98
CA VAL A 198 -9.75 -6.79 2.20
C VAL A 198 -8.70 -5.76 2.61
N ILE A 199 -8.58 -5.54 3.89
CA ILE A 199 -7.47 -4.86 4.55
C ILE A 199 -6.70 -5.86 5.42
N PHE A 200 -5.45 -5.57 5.67
CA PHE A 200 -4.63 -6.26 6.68
C PHE A 200 -4.31 -5.33 7.84
N ALA A 201 -4.17 -5.89 9.04
CA ALA A 201 -3.61 -5.18 10.19
C ALA A 201 -2.70 -6.14 10.96
N ILE A 202 -1.43 -5.74 11.14
CA ILE A 202 -0.43 -6.44 11.95
C ILE A 202 -0.33 -5.67 13.25
N ILE A 203 -0.68 -6.31 14.36
CA ILE A 203 -0.98 -5.64 15.62
C ILE A 203 -0.13 -6.24 16.74
N ARG A 204 0.61 -5.41 17.46
CA ARG A 204 1.26 -5.82 18.71
C ARG A 204 0.19 -6.09 19.78
N LYS A 205 0.10 -7.31 20.27
CA LYS A 205 -1.00 -7.78 21.14
C LYS A 205 -1.09 -7.01 22.46
N ASP A 206 0.03 -6.67 23.07
CA ASP A 206 0.12 -5.95 24.35
C ASP A 206 -0.02 -4.42 24.22
N SER A 207 -0.12 -3.88 23.00
CA SER A 207 -0.39 -2.48 22.76
C SER A 207 -1.87 -2.09 22.85
N LEU A 208 -2.77 -3.08 22.89
CA LEU A 208 -4.22 -2.88 22.96
C LEU A 208 -4.75 -2.79 24.39
N GLY A 209 -5.99 -2.32 24.53
CA GLY A 209 -6.69 -2.25 25.82
C GLY A 209 -6.26 -1.08 26.71
N ARG A 210 -5.62 -0.06 26.16
CA ARG A 210 -5.12 1.12 26.89
C ARG A 210 -6.11 2.28 26.91
N VAL A 211 -7.19 2.21 26.13
CA VAL A 211 -8.23 3.25 26.08
C VAL A 211 -9.35 2.93 27.08
N SER A 212 -9.86 3.94 27.78
CA SER A 212 -10.95 3.80 28.76
C SER A 212 -12.33 3.85 28.14
N ARG A 213 -12.44 4.32 26.88
CA ARG A 213 -13.72 4.43 26.19
C ARG A 213 -14.33 3.09 25.84
N TYR A 214 -15.67 3.07 25.72
CA TYR A 214 -16.36 1.92 25.13
C TYR A 214 -15.97 1.73 23.67
N LEU A 215 -15.54 0.51 23.32
CA LEU A 215 -15.26 0.10 21.95
C LEU A 215 -16.42 -0.74 21.43
N PRO A 216 -17.13 -0.32 20.38
CA PRO A 216 -18.06 -1.21 19.67
C PRO A 216 -17.33 -2.49 19.24
N ALA A 217 -17.97 -3.64 19.40
CA ALA A 217 -17.34 -4.94 19.20
C ALA A 217 -16.63 -5.09 17.84
N MET A 218 -17.21 -4.52 16.76
CA MET A 218 -16.62 -4.52 15.42
C MET A 218 -15.40 -3.60 15.28
N LEU A 219 -15.24 -2.61 16.15
CA LEU A 219 -14.10 -1.69 16.12
C LEU A 219 -13.00 -2.08 17.10
N ASP A 220 -13.18 -3.10 17.91
CA ASP A 220 -12.18 -3.61 18.85
C ASP A 220 -11.31 -4.67 18.17
N TYR A 221 -10.04 -4.36 17.91
CA TYR A 221 -9.09 -5.31 17.35
C TYR A 221 -8.97 -6.61 18.12
N ARG A 222 -9.16 -6.60 19.45
CA ARG A 222 -9.04 -7.80 20.30
C ARG A 222 -10.04 -8.88 19.89
N ASN A 223 -11.27 -8.50 19.50
CA ASN A 223 -12.28 -9.45 19.02
C ASN A 223 -11.86 -10.12 17.70
N HIS A 224 -11.23 -9.35 16.81
CA HIS A 224 -10.76 -9.87 15.52
C HIS A 224 -9.52 -10.76 15.69
N ILE A 225 -8.64 -10.44 16.64
CA ILE A 225 -7.50 -11.29 17.02
C ILE A 225 -8.00 -12.60 17.61
N GLU A 226 -8.88 -12.56 18.61
CA GLU A 226 -9.43 -13.76 19.28
C GLU A 226 -10.11 -14.71 18.29
N LYS A 227 -10.85 -14.17 17.33
CA LYS A 227 -11.59 -14.94 16.31
C LYS A 227 -10.79 -15.14 15.01
N LEU A 228 -9.49 -14.85 14.99
CA LEU A 228 -8.59 -15.05 13.85
C LEU A 228 -9.17 -14.49 12.54
N SER A 229 -9.69 -13.27 12.57
CA SER A 229 -10.36 -12.55 11.47
C SER A 229 -11.77 -13.06 11.10
N MET A 230 -12.30 -14.04 11.83
CA MET A 230 -13.63 -14.62 11.57
C MET A 230 -14.66 -14.25 12.65
N TYR A 231 -14.52 -13.06 13.23
CA TYR A 231 -15.55 -12.50 14.14
C TYR A 231 -16.89 -12.30 13.42
N ASN A 232 -16.83 -11.87 12.18
CA ASN A 232 -17.94 -11.85 11.21
C ASN A 232 -17.48 -12.54 9.92
N THR A 233 -18.36 -12.68 8.93
CA THR A 233 -18.02 -13.25 7.63
C THR A 233 -16.92 -12.43 6.97
N PRO A 234 -15.72 -12.99 6.71
CA PRO A 234 -14.63 -12.28 6.09
C PRO A 234 -14.85 -12.11 4.58
N PRO A 235 -14.13 -11.21 3.90
CA PRO A 235 -14.18 -11.08 2.44
C PRO A 235 -13.45 -12.25 1.75
N VAL A 236 -14.12 -13.42 1.73
CA VAL A 236 -13.57 -14.74 1.33
C VAL A 236 -12.77 -14.67 0.04
N PHE A 237 -13.37 -14.22 -1.05
CA PHE A 237 -12.69 -14.18 -2.36
C PHE A 237 -11.45 -13.27 -2.35
N SER A 238 -11.55 -12.10 -1.70
CA SER A 238 -10.42 -11.17 -1.65
C SER A 238 -9.25 -11.71 -0.81
N ILE A 239 -9.54 -12.45 0.28
CA ILE A 239 -8.52 -13.13 1.07
C ILE A 239 -7.90 -14.29 0.29
N PHE A 240 -8.71 -15.07 -0.43
CA PHE A 240 -8.20 -16.13 -1.31
C PHE A 240 -7.21 -15.56 -2.35
N MET A 241 -7.59 -14.49 -3.04
CA MET A 241 -6.72 -13.84 -4.02
C MET A 241 -5.44 -13.26 -3.39
N MET A 242 -5.54 -12.71 -2.19
CA MET A 242 -4.37 -12.26 -1.44
C MET A 242 -3.45 -13.42 -1.10
N ASN A 243 -4.00 -14.56 -0.67
CA ASN A 243 -3.22 -15.79 -0.41
C ASN A 243 -2.45 -16.25 -1.66
N GLU A 244 -3.11 -16.30 -2.81
CA GLU A 244 -2.47 -16.69 -4.08
C GLU A 244 -1.39 -15.68 -4.52
N THR A 245 -1.60 -14.39 -4.28
CA THR A 245 -0.60 -13.34 -4.52
C THR A 245 0.64 -13.53 -3.62
N LEU A 246 0.45 -13.88 -2.36
CA LEU A 246 1.56 -14.14 -1.42
C LEU A 246 2.31 -15.44 -1.75
N LYS A 247 1.62 -16.48 -2.22
CA LYS A 247 2.27 -17.70 -2.75
C LYS A 247 3.19 -17.36 -3.92
N TRP A 248 2.70 -16.55 -4.86
CA TRP A 248 3.53 -16.06 -5.96
C TRP A 248 4.74 -15.30 -5.44
N LEU A 249 4.56 -14.36 -4.50
CA LEU A 249 5.66 -13.58 -3.93
C LEU A 249 6.71 -14.50 -3.29
N LYS A 250 6.27 -15.51 -2.53
CA LYS A 250 7.16 -16.51 -1.95
C LYS A 250 7.92 -17.28 -3.03
N SER A 251 7.24 -17.70 -4.11
CA SER A 251 7.83 -18.51 -5.18
C SER A 251 8.96 -17.80 -5.95
N ILE A 252 8.95 -16.49 -5.99
CA ILE A 252 9.99 -15.67 -6.65
C ILE A 252 11.14 -15.26 -5.71
N GLY A 253 11.16 -15.78 -4.48
CA GLY A 253 12.21 -15.52 -3.49
C GLY A 253 11.83 -14.51 -2.39
N GLY A 254 10.52 -14.21 -2.25
CA GLY A 254 9.97 -13.39 -1.18
C GLY A 254 10.34 -11.89 -1.26
N VAL A 255 10.19 -11.22 -0.12
CA VAL A 255 10.38 -9.76 -0.02
C VAL A 255 11.80 -9.29 -0.39
N PRO A 256 12.89 -9.97 -0.02
CA PRO A 256 14.23 -9.54 -0.43
C PRO A 256 14.47 -9.61 -1.94
N ALA A 257 13.84 -10.57 -2.64
CA ALA A 257 13.96 -10.68 -4.08
C ALA A 257 13.16 -9.60 -4.81
N ILE A 258 11.90 -9.40 -4.39
CA ILE A 258 11.05 -8.38 -5.01
C ILE A 258 11.56 -6.96 -4.77
N GLN A 259 12.20 -6.68 -3.62
CA GLN A 259 12.84 -5.39 -3.37
C GLN A 259 13.86 -5.03 -4.45
N LYS A 260 14.70 -5.98 -4.87
CA LYS A 260 15.69 -5.76 -5.94
C LYS A 260 15.01 -5.46 -7.28
N ILE A 261 13.91 -6.16 -7.56
CA ILE A 261 13.11 -5.93 -8.78
C ILE A 261 12.46 -4.54 -8.73
N ASN A 262 11.87 -4.16 -7.59
CA ASN A 262 11.25 -2.86 -7.39
C ASN A 262 12.26 -1.72 -7.53
N GLN A 263 13.46 -1.87 -6.97
CA GLN A 263 14.55 -0.90 -7.12
C GLN A 263 14.92 -0.73 -8.61
N ARG A 264 15.12 -1.85 -9.33
CA ARG A 264 15.43 -1.81 -10.77
C ARG A 264 14.34 -1.11 -11.60
N LYS A 265 13.07 -1.36 -11.30
CA LYS A 265 11.93 -0.70 -11.95
C LYS A 265 11.95 0.82 -11.73
N ALA A 266 12.12 1.22 -10.47
CA ALA A 266 12.17 2.63 -10.09
C ALA A 266 13.37 3.34 -10.71
N ASP A 267 14.56 2.75 -10.64
CA ASP A 267 15.78 3.30 -11.24
C ASP A 267 15.64 3.49 -12.74
N LEU A 268 15.04 2.53 -13.44
CA LEU A 268 14.80 2.60 -14.87
C LEU A 268 13.93 3.80 -15.25
N LEU A 269 12.79 3.99 -14.56
CA LEU A 269 11.87 5.08 -14.87
C LEU A 269 12.41 6.44 -14.41
N TYR A 270 12.99 6.53 -13.21
CA TYR A 270 13.57 7.79 -12.72
C TYR A 270 14.77 8.25 -13.55
N SER A 271 15.60 7.31 -14.04
CA SER A 271 16.70 7.63 -14.94
C SER A 271 16.19 8.28 -16.24
N GLU A 272 15.09 7.78 -16.77
CA GLU A 272 14.48 8.36 -17.96
C GLU A 272 13.87 9.75 -17.67
N ILE A 273 13.12 9.90 -16.57
CA ILE A 273 12.55 11.19 -16.16
C ILE A 273 13.64 12.25 -15.97
N ASP A 274 14.77 11.88 -15.33
CA ASP A 274 15.86 12.81 -15.06
C ASP A 274 16.70 13.14 -16.32
N ARG A 275 16.71 12.27 -17.33
CA ARG A 275 17.39 12.46 -18.62
C ARG A 275 16.57 13.25 -19.62
N ASN A 276 15.27 12.98 -19.68
CA ASN A 276 14.38 13.46 -20.73
C ASN A 276 13.97 14.91 -20.49
N PRO A 277 14.25 15.84 -21.41
CA PRO A 277 13.98 17.26 -21.21
C PRO A 277 12.50 17.62 -21.14
N LEU A 278 11.61 16.71 -21.55
CA LEU A 278 10.16 16.95 -21.55
C LEU A 278 9.52 16.69 -20.17
N PHE A 279 10.22 15.99 -19.25
CA PHE A 279 9.62 15.55 -17.99
C PHE A 279 10.45 15.98 -16.79
N VAL A 280 9.76 16.11 -15.63
CA VAL A 280 10.41 16.36 -14.33
C VAL A 280 9.67 15.63 -13.22
N GLY A 281 10.41 14.98 -12.32
CA GLY A 281 9.87 14.32 -11.12
C GLY A 281 9.37 15.34 -10.11
N THR A 282 8.25 15.04 -9.45
CA THR A 282 7.62 15.94 -8.47
C THR A 282 8.18 15.80 -7.06
N ALA A 283 8.73 14.64 -6.70
CA ALA A 283 9.29 14.37 -5.38
C ALA A 283 10.77 14.71 -5.31
N ALA A 284 11.23 15.16 -4.13
CA ALA A 284 12.64 15.31 -3.82
C ALA A 284 13.39 13.99 -4.06
N LYS A 285 14.58 14.02 -4.65
CA LYS A 285 15.27 12.81 -5.13
C LYS A 285 15.48 11.77 -4.04
N GLU A 286 15.87 12.20 -2.84
CA GLU A 286 16.09 11.34 -1.68
C GLU A 286 14.82 10.68 -1.15
N ASP A 287 13.67 11.31 -1.36
CA ASP A 287 12.38 10.88 -0.83
C ASP A 287 11.50 10.20 -1.90
N ARG A 288 12.00 9.97 -3.12
CA ARG A 288 11.27 9.34 -4.22
C ARG A 288 10.78 7.94 -3.87
N SER A 289 9.50 7.70 -4.12
CA SER A 289 8.87 6.39 -3.94
C SER A 289 9.36 5.37 -4.97
N LEU A 290 9.60 4.15 -4.53
CA LEU A 290 9.85 3.01 -5.41
C LEU A 290 8.57 2.42 -6.00
N MET A 291 7.41 2.71 -5.36
CA MET A 291 6.11 2.15 -5.72
C MET A 291 5.27 3.06 -6.60
N ASN A 292 5.35 4.39 -6.40
CA ASN A 292 4.52 5.35 -7.11
C ASN A 292 5.39 6.48 -7.65
N VAL A 293 5.78 6.39 -8.91
CA VAL A 293 6.59 7.39 -9.58
C VAL A 293 5.69 8.49 -10.11
N CYS A 294 5.80 9.70 -9.53
CA CYS A 294 5.04 10.87 -9.92
C CYS A 294 5.93 11.86 -10.68
N PHE A 295 5.44 12.33 -11.84
CA PHE A 295 6.17 13.27 -12.68
C PHE A 295 5.19 14.15 -13.49
N VAL A 296 5.68 15.25 -14.00
CA VAL A 296 4.90 16.22 -14.81
C VAL A 296 5.69 16.59 -16.07
N MET A 297 5.06 17.31 -16.99
CA MET A 297 5.81 17.95 -18.08
C MET A 297 6.76 18.99 -17.51
N ALA A 298 7.96 19.08 -18.06
CA ALA A 298 8.93 20.10 -17.68
C ALA A 298 8.44 21.52 -18.01
N PRO A 299 8.94 22.56 -17.32
CA PRO A 299 8.55 23.94 -17.59
C PRO A 299 8.72 24.31 -19.09
N GLY A 300 7.67 24.87 -19.67
CA GLY A 300 7.60 25.19 -21.08
C GLY A 300 7.00 24.11 -22.00
N TYR A 301 6.78 22.91 -21.46
CA TYR A 301 6.18 21.78 -22.20
C TYR A 301 4.80 21.37 -21.66
N GLU A 302 4.21 22.12 -20.74
CA GLU A 302 2.96 21.75 -20.03
C GLU A 302 1.80 21.49 -21.00
N ALA A 303 1.77 22.19 -22.15
CA ALA A 303 0.76 22.00 -23.18
C ALA A 303 0.78 20.59 -23.82
N LEU A 304 1.88 19.86 -23.71
CA LEU A 304 2.02 18.51 -24.27
C LEU A 304 1.42 17.40 -23.39
N GLN A 305 0.92 17.72 -22.18
CA GLN A 305 0.43 16.72 -21.23
C GLN A 305 -0.66 15.81 -21.82
N ASP A 306 -1.69 16.39 -22.41
CA ASP A 306 -2.80 15.61 -22.95
C ASP A 306 -2.39 14.84 -24.21
N GLU A 307 -1.47 15.40 -25.01
CA GLU A 307 -0.90 14.73 -26.18
C GLU A 307 -0.09 13.49 -25.75
N PHE A 308 0.77 13.61 -24.72
CA PHE A 308 1.52 12.46 -24.20
C PHE A 308 0.58 11.39 -23.62
N LEU A 309 -0.49 11.78 -22.92
CA LEU A 309 -1.49 10.81 -22.42
C LEU A 309 -2.17 10.05 -23.56
N ALA A 310 -2.53 10.73 -24.65
CA ALA A 310 -3.11 10.07 -25.83
C ALA A 310 -2.09 9.14 -26.51
N PHE A 311 -0.87 9.62 -26.72
CA PHE A 311 0.23 8.87 -27.31
C PHE A 311 0.57 7.58 -26.54
N ALA A 312 0.65 7.68 -25.21
CA ALA A 312 0.90 6.55 -24.33
C ALA A 312 -0.26 5.55 -24.34
N LYS A 313 -1.50 6.04 -24.38
CA LYS A 313 -2.69 5.19 -24.46
C LYS A 313 -2.72 4.36 -25.75
N GLU A 314 -2.35 4.93 -26.90
CA GLU A 314 -2.24 4.24 -28.18
C GLU A 314 -1.21 3.10 -28.14
N ARG A 315 -0.21 3.20 -27.25
CA ARG A 315 0.82 2.16 -26.99
C ARG A 315 0.47 1.23 -25.84
N GLY A 316 -0.80 1.17 -25.45
CA GLY A 316 -1.30 0.26 -24.44
C GLY A 316 -1.01 0.66 -22.99
N MET A 317 -0.53 1.88 -22.70
CA MET A 317 -0.30 2.35 -21.34
C MET A 317 -1.61 2.76 -20.67
N ILE A 318 -1.99 2.08 -19.58
CA ILE A 318 -3.20 2.36 -18.83
C ILE A 318 -2.86 2.86 -17.42
N GLY A 319 -3.61 3.87 -16.95
CA GLY A 319 -3.55 4.33 -15.57
C GLY A 319 -2.39 5.27 -15.24
N ILE A 320 -1.70 5.84 -16.25
CA ILE A 320 -0.56 6.76 -16.05
C ILE A 320 -0.99 8.21 -15.76
N LYS A 321 -2.26 8.57 -15.91
CA LYS A 321 -2.72 9.93 -15.56
C LYS A 321 -2.56 10.18 -14.07
N GLY A 322 -1.92 11.29 -13.71
CA GLY A 322 -1.68 11.69 -12.32
C GLY A 322 -2.97 12.02 -11.55
N HIS A 323 -2.85 12.04 -10.23
CA HIS A 323 -3.98 12.44 -9.39
C HIS A 323 -4.26 13.93 -9.54
N ARG A 324 -5.55 14.32 -9.49
CA ARG A 324 -5.99 15.72 -9.66
C ARG A 324 -5.30 16.74 -8.74
N SER A 325 -4.79 16.31 -7.60
CA SER A 325 -4.08 17.16 -6.62
C SER A 325 -2.65 17.51 -7.05
N VAL A 326 -2.04 16.71 -7.93
CA VAL A 326 -0.66 16.88 -8.41
C VAL A 326 -0.66 17.24 -9.91
N GLY A 327 -1.61 16.68 -10.67
CA GLY A 327 -1.59 16.76 -12.13
C GLY A 327 -0.62 15.76 -12.76
N GLY A 328 -0.25 15.99 -13.99
CA GLY A 328 0.76 15.24 -14.72
C GLY A 328 0.49 13.73 -14.78
N PHE A 329 1.48 12.96 -14.39
CA PHE A 329 1.53 11.52 -14.57
C PHE A 329 1.90 10.80 -13.26
N ARG A 330 1.45 9.55 -13.13
CA ARG A 330 1.85 8.66 -12.06
C ARG A 330 1.89 7.22 -12.57
N ALA A 331 3.06 6.62 -12.56
CA ALA A 331 3.22 5.20 -12.80
C ALA A 331 3.32 4.46 -11.47
N SER A 332 2.38 3.56 -11.20
CA SER A 332 2.41 2.70 -10.02
C SER A 332 3.09 1.39 -10.35
N LEU A 333 4.26 1.15 -9.74
CA LEU A 333 5.19 0.05 -10.02
C LEU A 333 5.06 -1.07 -8.99
N TYR A 334 3.84 -1.40 -8.55
CA TYR A 334 3.63 -2.42 -7.53
C TYR A 334 4.26 -3.77 -7.91
N ASN A 335 4.34 -4.69 -6.96
CA ASN A 335 5.09 -5.92 -7.10
C ASN A 335 4.78 -6.71 -8.39
N ALA A 336 3.53 -6.78 -8.80
CA ALA A 336 3.13 -7.52 -10.01
C ALA A 336 3.39 -6.77 -11.34
N CYS A 337 3.71 -5.47 -11.29
CA CYS A 337 4.19 -4.72 -12.46
C CYS A 337 5.61 -5.21 -12.81
N THR A 338 5.83 -5.61 -14.05
CA THR A 338 7.11 -6.18 -14.49
C THR A 338 8.12 -5.12 -14.91
N VAL A 339 9.41 -5.50 -15.00
CA VAL A 339 10.46 -4.61 -15.54
C VAL A 339 10.16 -4.29 -17.01
N GLU A 340 9.61 -5.23 -17.76
CA GLU A 340 9.23 -5.07 -19.17
C GLU A 340 8.10 -4.05 -19.34
N ASP A 341 7.13 -4.00 -18.39
CA ASP A 341 6.08 -2.98 -18.43
C ASP A 341 6.67 -1.57 -18.22
N VAL A 342 7.62 -1.45 -17.30
CA VAL A 342 8.31 -0.17 -17.05
C VAL A 342 9.21 0.21 -18.22
N GLN A 343 9.91 -0.75 -18.85
CA GLN A 343 10.70 -0.51 -20.05
C GLN A 343 9.84 0.01 -21.20
N ALA A 344 8.66 -0.58 -21.40
CA ALA A 344 7.74 -0.11 -22.44
C ALA A 344 7.29 1.35 -22.22
N LEU A 345 7.08 1.77 -20.95
CA LEU A 345 6.80 3.17 -20.64
C LEU A 345 8.01 4.08 -20.94
N VAL A 346 9.20 3.65 -20.57
CA VAL A 346 10.46 4.36 -20.85
C VAL A 346 10.67 4.53 -22.36
N ASP A 347 10.44 3.47 -23.14
CA ASP A 347 10.57 3.53 -24.60
C ASP A 347 9.51 4.46 -25.22
N CYS A 348 8.29 4.44 -24.69
CA CYS A 348 7.22 5.37 -25.08
C CYS A 348 7.62 6.84 -24.80
N MET A 349 8.27 7.12 -23.63
CA MET A 349 8.73 8.48 -23.31
C MET A 349 9.85 8.96 -24.25
N LYS A 350 10.79 8.07 -24.61
CA LYS A 350 11.87 8.36 -25.56
C LYS A 350 11.33 8.64 -26.97
N GLU A 351 10.41 7.80 -27.45
CA GLU A 351 9.78 7.97 -28.75
C GLU A 351 9.02 9.31 -28.82
N PHE A 352 8.30 9.66 -27.73
CA PHE A 352 7.62 10.95 -27.68
C PHE A 352 8.59 12.13 -27.69
N GLU A 353 9.73 12.05 -27.00
CA GLU A 353 10.79 13.06 -27.04
C GLU A 353 11.30 13.26 -28.48
N GLU A 354 11.56 12.18 -29.22
CA GLU A 354 12.06 12.25 -30.60
C GLU A 354 11.07 12.94 -31.55
N LEU A 355 9.77 12.74 -31.32
CA LEU A 355 8.70 13.40 -32.10
C LEU A 355 8.56 14.89 -31.77
N LYS A 356 9.12 15.36 -30.64
CA LYS A 356 9.01 16.76 -30.18
C LYS A 356 10.31 17.57 -30.34
N LYS A 357 11.36 16.95 -30.90
CA LYS A 357 12.60 17.65 -31.33
C LYS A 357 12.38 18.34 -32.68
#